data_53a59df6244dd5714fe984df248d921e
#
_entry.id   53a59df6244dd5714fe984df248d921e
#
_cell.length_a   1.000
_cell.length_b   1.000
_cell.length_c   1.000
_cell.angle_alpha   90.00
_cell.angle_beta   90.00
_cell.angle_gamma   90.00
#
_symmetry.space_group_name_H-M   'P 1'
#
loop_
_entity.id
_entity.type
_entity.pdbx_description
1 polymer ?
#
loop_
_entity_poly.entity_id
_entity_poly.type
_entity_poly.pdbx_seq_one_letter_code
_entity_poly.pdbx_strand_id
1 'polypeptide(L)'
;LHGDLRGIIDHLDHIQKLGIDVVYLTPIFKSDSCHKYDTTDYYQIDPSFGTTEDLKELVQKAHAYGMKVVMDAVFNHTGRDFFAFKDIMEKEEKSRYLDWYFIERFPLKGEKGEVPHYKCFGYYGGMPKLNLKNPEVEKFVTDVACYWIKECDIDGWRMDVGDEISHFFWKRFRKAVKAVKKE
;
A
#
# COMPACT_ATOMS: atom_id res chain seq x y z
N LEU A 1 -16.66 0.32 13.52
CA LEU A 1 -17.20 0.88 12.29
C LEU A 1 -16.65 0.04 11.13
N HIS A 2 -17.53 -0.65 10.41
CA HIS A 2 -17.16 -1.49 9.27
C HIS A 2 -17.73 -0.82 8.01
N GLY A 3 -17.01 0.18 7.46
CA GLY A 3 -17.31 0.76 6.17
C GLY A 3 -16.67 -0.05 5.05
N ASP A 4 -17.29 -0.04 3.86
CA ASP A 4 -16.79 -0.67 2.64
C ASP A 4 -16.95 0.26 1.43
N LEU A 5 -16.42 -0.15 0.29
CA LEU A 5 -16.47 0.64 -0.94
C LEU A 5 -17.92 0.86 -1.41
N ARG A 6 -18.79 -0.14 -1.24
CA ARG A 6 -20.21 -0.03 -1.59
C ARG A 6 -20.90 1.03 -0.76
N GLY A 7 -20.66 1.05 0.54
CA GLY A 7 -21.22 2.09 1.43
C GLY A 7 -20.77 3.50 1.07
N ILE A 8 -19.54 3.69 0.60
CA ILE A 8 -19.09 5.00 0.09
C ILE A 8 -19.84 5.35 -1.20
N ILE A 9 -19.95 4.40 -2.13
CA ILE A 9 -20.66 4.59 -3.41
C ILE A 9 -22.12 5.05 -3.16
N ASP A 10 -22.80 4.39 -2.22
CA ASP A 10 -24.20 4.68 -1.91
C ASP A 10 -24.42 6.05 -1.25
N HIS A 11 -23.35 6.66 -0.72
CA HIS A 11 -23.40 7.97 -0.04
C HIS A 11 -22.62 9.08 -0.77
N LEU A 12 -22.14 8.85 -1.99
CA LEU A 12 -21.38 9.85 -2.75
C LEU A 12 -22.14 11.16 -2.99
N ASP A 13 -23.44 11.11 -3.16
CA ASP A 13 -24.30 12.29 -3.31
C ASP A 13 -24.29 13.18 -2.06
N HIS A 14 -24.28 12.56 -0.88
CA HIS A 14 -24.14 13.27 0.39
C HIS A 14 -22.75 13.89 0.53
N ILE A 15 -21.69 13.14 0.21
CA ILE A 15 -20.30 13.63 0.25
C ILE A 15 -20.11 14.84 -0.67
N GLN A 16 -20.66 14.76 -1.90
CA GLN A 16 -20.63 15.87 -2.86
C GLN A 16 -21.36 17.11 -2.36
N LYS A 17 -22.53 16.96 -1.73
CA LYS A 17 -23.30 18.07 -1.13
C LYS A 17 -22.58 18.77 0.01
N LEU A 18 -21.63 18.11 0.67
CA LEU A 18 -20.75 18.72 1.66
C LEU A 18 -19.62 19.56 1.05
N GLY A 19 -19.49 19.62 -0.28
CA GLY A 19 -18.44 20.37 -0.96
C GLY A 19 -17.08 19.68 -0.92
N ILE A 20 -17.03 18.36 -0.85
CA ILE A 20 -15.78 17.58 -0.84
C ILE A 20 -15.27 17.41 -2.27
N ASP A 21 -14.01 17.76 -2.50
CA ASP A 21 -13.33 17.63 -3.80
C ASP A 21 -12.55 16.32 -3.93
N VAL A 22 -12.15 15.71 -2.81
CA VAL A 22 -11.30 14.52 -2.81
C VAL A 22 -11.78 13.51 -1.78
N VAL A 23 -11.98 12.27 -2.21
CA VAL A 23 -12.20 11.11 -1.34
C VAL A 23 -10.86 10.42 -1.13
N TYR A 24 -10.34 10.46 0.09
CA TYR A 24 -9.14 9.71 0.47
C TYR A 24 -9.55 8.41 1.16
N LEU A 25 -9.03 7.30 0.65
CA LEU A 25 -9.22 5.98 1.23
C LEU A 25 -7.99 5.60 2.09
N THR A 26 -8.20 5.29 3.36
CA THR A 26 -7.20 4.59 4.17
C THR A 26 -6.85 3.24 3.52
N PRO A 27 -5.80 2.52 3.97
CA PRO A 27 -5.36 1.30 3.26
C PRO A 27 -6.50 0.31 3.04
N ILE A 28 -6.68 -0.13 1.80
CA ILE A 28 -7.72 -1.07 1.39
C ILE A 28 -7.17 -2.38 0.85
N PHE A 29 -5.84 -2.54 0.76
CA PHE A 29 -5.23 -3.78 0.28
C PHE A 29 -5.31 -4.89 1.32
N LYS A 30 -5.21 -6.12 0.83
CA LYS A 30 -5.27 -7.32 1.68
C LYS A 30 -4.24 -7.26 2.79
N SER A 31 -4.71 -7.49 4.02
CA SER A 31 -3.94 -7.46 5.24
C SER A 31 -4.70 -8.17 6.36
N ASP A 32 -3.99 -8.74 7.32
CA ASP A 32 -4.59 -9.48 8.44
C ASP A 32 -5.08 -8.57 9.56
N SER A 33 -4.54 -7.35 9.67
CA SER A 33 -4.98 -6.39 10.68
C SER A 33 -6.25 -5.61 10.28
N CYS A 34 -6.92 -5.03 11.26
CA CYS A 34 -8.07 -4.17 11.01
C CYS A 34 -7.70 -2.82 10.39
N HIS A 35 -6.47 -2.31 10.63
CA HIS A 35 -5.99 -1.03 10.10
C HIS A 35 -5.39 -1.12 8.70
N LYS A 36 -5.04 -2.33 8.22
CA LYS A 36 -4.52 -2.63 6.88
C LYS A 36 -3.15 -2.02 6.50
N TYR A 37 -2.41 -1.42 7.45
CA TYR A 37 -1.06 -0.91 7.18
C TYR A 37 0.01 -2.00 7.09
N ASP A 38 -0.26 -3.23 7.44
CA ASP A 38 0.59 -4.42 7.29
C ASP A 38 0.20 -5.22 6.05
N THR A 39 0.28 -4.58 4.89
CA THR A 39 -0.15 -5.14 3.61
C THR A 39 0.52 -6.47 3.29
N THR A 40 -0.28 -7.48 2.93
CA THR A 40 0.18 -8.82 2.53
C THR A 40 0.06 -9.07 1.03
N ASP A 41 -0.84 -8.36 0.33
CA ASP A 41 -0.95 -8.39 -1.14
C ASP A 41 -1.38 -7.01 -1.67
N TYR A 42 -0.51 -6.37 -2.44
CA TYR A 42 -0.74 -5.05 -3.03
C TYR A 42 -1.61 -5.06 -4.31
N TYR A 43 -1.87 -6.24 -4.87
CA TYR A 43 -2.71 -6.38 -6.07
C TYR A 43 -4.12 -6.85 -5.76
N GLN A 44 -4.44 -7.08 -4.48
CA GLN A 44 -5.75 -7.51 -4.04
C GLN A 44 -6.35 -6.50 -3.04
N ILE A 45 -7.57 -6.06 -3.31
CA ILE A 45 -8.39 -5.35 -2.33
C ILE A 45 -8.80 -6.36 -1.24
N ASP A 46 -8.75 -5.94 0.02
CA ASP A 46 -9.21 -6.78 1.13
C ASP A 46 -10.70 -7.10 0.96
N PRO A 47 -11.11 -8.38 1.04
CA PRO A 47 -12.50 -8.79 0.83
C PRO A 47 -13.50 -8.11 1.76
N SER A 48 -13.06 -7.59 2.91
CA SER A 48 -13.91 -6.83 3.84
C SER A 48 -14.34 -5.46 3.30
N PHE A 49 -13.66 -4.94 2.28
CA PHE A 49 -13.96 -3.66 1.67
C PHE A 49 -14.66 -3.77 0.30
N GLY A 50 -14.60 -4.92 -0.34
CA GLY A 50 -15.19 -5.15 -1.66
C GLY A 50 -14.20 -5.68 -2.68
N THR A 51 -14.43 -5.36 -3.94
CA THR A 51 -13.70 -5.88 -5.10
C THR A 51 -13.01 -4.75 -5.88
N THR A 52 -12.18 -5.13 -6.85
CA THR A 52 -11.59 -4.18 -7.82
C THR A 52 -12.69 -3.49 -8.64
N GLU A 53 -13.76 -4.19 -8.96
CA GLU A 53 -14.92 -3.66 -9.69
C GLU A 53 -15.66 -2.61 -8.85
N ASP A 54 -15.80 -2.83 -7.53
CA ASP A 54 -16.37 -1.82 -6.62
C ASP A 54 -15.49 -0.56 -6.57
N LEU A 55 -14.16 -0.69 -6.56
CA LEU A 55 -13.26 0.47 -6.63
C LEU A 55 -13.39 1.22 -7.96
N LYS A 56 -13.47 0.51 -9.09
CA LYS A 56 -13.71 1.12 -10.40
C LYS A 56 -15.02 1.91 -10.42
N GLU A 57 -16.10 1.33 -9.90
CA GLU A 57 -17.39 1.99 -9.81
C GLU A 57 -17.32 3.24 -8.92
N LEU A 58 -16.65 3.14 -7.76
CA LEU A 58 -16.44 4.28 -6.86
C LEU A 58 -15.73 5.43 -7.58
N VAL A 59 -14.62 5.14 -8.26
CA VAL A 59 -13.84 6.17 -8.97
C VAL A 59 -14.67 6.80 -10.09
N GLN A 60 -15.36 5.99 -10.90
CA GLN A 60 -16.22 6.46 -11.99
C GLN A 60 -17.33 7.41 -11.48
N LYS A 61 -18.00 7.03 -10.41
CA LYS A 61 -19.06 7.84 -9.82
C LYS A 61 -18.51 9.11 -9.14
N ALA A 62 -17.37 9.01 -8.45
CA ALA A 62 -16.70 10.18 -7.87
C ALA A 62 -16.34 11.20 -8.97
N HIS A 63 -15.76 10.74 -10.08
CA HIS A 63 -15.44 11.59 -11.23
C HIS A 63 -16.69 12.24 -11.84
N ALA A 64 -17.80 11.52 -11.94
CA ALA A 64 -19.08 12.08 -12.42
C ALA A 64 -19.61 13.21 -11.54
N TYR A 65 -19.28 13.22 -10.26
CA TYR A 65 -19.56 14.30 -9.31
C TYR A 65 -18.47 15.38 -9.23
N GLY A 66 -17.41 15.28 -10.05
CA GLY A 66 -16.27 16.21 -10.04
C GLY A 66 -15.29 15.97 -8.89
N MET A 67 -15.42 14.87 -8.15
CA MET A 67 -14.52 14.50 -7.05
C MET A 67 -13.38 13.61 -7.54
N LYS A 68 -12.25 13.68 -6.86
CA LYS A 68 -11.08 12.82 -7.07
C LYS A 68 -11.00 11.71 -6.02
N VAL A 69 -10.31 10.61 -6.35
CA VAL A 69 -10.08 9.49 -5.42
C VAL A 69 -8.59 9.28 -5.22
N VAL A 70 -8.15 9.29 -3.96
CA VAL A 70 -6.77 9.10 -3.53
C VAL A 70 -6.69 7.88 -2.64
N MET A 71 -5.74 6.98 -2.91
CA MET A 71 -5.48 5.78 -2.11
C MET A 71 -4.26 5.94 -1.21
N ASP A 72 -4.16 5.11 -0.17
CA ASP A 72 -3.00 5.08 0.72
C ASP A 72 -1.88 4.21 0.13
N ALA A 73 -0.68 4.77 0.03
CA ALA A 73 0.52 4.12 -0.46
C ALA A 73 1.39 3.66 0.71
N VAL A 74 1.13 2.47 1.22
CA VAL A 74 1.92 1.84 2.29
C VAL A 74 3.14 1.17 1.68
N PHE A 75 4.17 1.96 1.31
CA PHE A 75 5.34 1.49 0.57
C PHE A 75 6.64 1.51 1.38
N ASN A 76 6.59 1.98 2.63
CA ASN A 76 7.74 1.93 3.53
C ASN A 76 8.01 0.52 4.09
N HIS A 77 6.96 -0.29 4.26
CA HIS A 77 7.00 -1.61 4.87
C HIS A 77 5.90 -2.51 4.32
N THR A 78 5.94 -3.79 4.65
CA THR A 78 4.90 -4.78 4.33
C THR A 78 4.40 -5.45 5.61
N GLY A 79 3.39 -6.28 5.50
CA GLY A 79 3.08 -7.30 6.52
C GLY A 79 4.09 -8.45 6.47
N ARG A 80 4.14 -9.26 7.54
CA ARG A 80 5.02 -10.46 7.59
C ARG A 80 4.58 -11.53 6.60
N ASP A 81 3.28 -11.63 6.32
CA ASP A 81 2.72 -12.60 5.37
C ASP A 81 2.82 -12.16 3.90
N PHE A 82 3.44 -10.99 3.63
CA PHE A 82 3.80 -10.61 2.27
C PHE A 82 4.80 -11.62 1.70
N PHE A 83 4.57 -12.05 0.45
CA PHE A 83 5.26 -13.20 -0.17
C PHE A 83 6.79 -13.18 0.00
N ALA A 84 7.43 -12.02 -0.14
CA ALA A 84 8.88 -11.91 -0.06
C ALA A 84 9.40 -12.07 1.38
N PHE A 85 8.70 -11.49 2.38
CA PHE A 85 9.11 -11.67 3.77
C PHE A 85 8.80 -13.08 4.29
N LYS A 86 7.70 -13.66 3.84
CA LYS A 86 7.34 -15.05 4.14
C LYS A 86 8.39 -16.03 3.61
N ASP A 87 8.87 -15.83 2.39
CA ASP A 87 9.98 -16.64 1.83
C ASP A 87 11.26 -16.51 2.68
N ILE A 88 11.56 -15.31 3.23
CA ILE A 88 12.70 -15.14 4.14
C ILE A 88 12.48 -15.90 5.46
N MET A 89 11.26 -15.86 6.02
CA MET A 89 10.96 -16.62 7.25
C MET A 89 11.08 -18.14 7.05
N GLU A 90 10.76 -18.64 5.86
CA GLU A 90 10.80 -20.07 5.53
C GLU A 90 12.20 -20.56 5.15
N LYS A 91 12.99 -19.74 4.46
CA LYS A 91 14.28 -20.14 3.85
C LYS A 91 15.50 -19.51 4.51
N GLU A 92 15.31 -18.57 5.41
CA GLU A 92 16.36 -17.82 6.11
C GLU A 92 17.41 -17.28 5.12
N GLU A 93 18.71 -17.52 5.32
CA GLU A 93 19.81 -17.05 4.48
C GLU A 93 19.76 -17.55 3.02
N LYS A 94 18.90 -18.51 2.71
CA LYS A 94 18.73 -19.05 1.35
C LYS A 94 17.64 -18.31 0.54
N SER A 95 16.93 -17.38 1.15
CA SER A 95 15.91 -16.61 0.45
C SER A 95 16.53 -15.66 -0.58
N ARG A 96 15.94 -15.62 -1.77
CA ARG A 96 16.31 -14.64 -2.81
C ARG A 96 15.88 -13.21 -2.48
N TYR A 97 15.03 -13.01 -1.47
CA TYR A 97 14.46 -11.73 -1.09
C TYR A 97 15.17 -11.05 0.08
N LEU A 98 16.32 -11.57 0.54
CA LEU A 98 17.05 -10.99 1.68
C LEU A 98 17.30 -9.48 1.50
N ASP A 99 17.73 -9.06 0.30
CA ASP A 99 18.04 -7.67 -0.01
C ASP A 99 16.78 -6.78 -0.22
N TRP A 100 15.58 -7.37 -0.17
CA TRP A 100 14.33 -6.61 -0.20
C TRP A 100 14.04 -5.93 1.14
N TYR A 101 14.69 -6.41 2.21
CA TYR A 101 14.53 -5.90 3.57
C TYR A 101 15.88 -5.61 4.20
N PHE A 102 15.88 -5.09 5.41
CA PHE A 102 17.08 -4.84 6.20
C PHE A 102 17.17 -5.90 7.30
N ILE A 103 17.63 -7.09 6.94
CA ILE A 103 17.83 -8.21 7.86
C ILE A 103 19.15 -8.00 8.61
N GLU A 104 19.14 -8.12 9.95
CA GLU A 104 20.31 -7.93 10.81
C GLU A 104 20.96 -9.26 11.16
N ARG A 105 20.15 -10.27 11.47
CA ARG A 105 20.62 -11.62 11.82
C ARG A 105 19.45 -12.61 11.90
N PHE A 106 19.76 -13.89 11.88
CA PHE A 106 18.83 -14.99 12.15
C PHE A 106 19.01 -15.56 13.57
N PRO A 107 17.97 -16.18 14.16
CA PRO A 107 16.59 -16.20 13.66
C PRO A 107 15.98 -14.79 13.65
N LEU A 108 15.02 -14.55 12.76
CA LEU A 108 14.45 -13.20 12.54
C LEU A 108 13.79 -12.60 13.78
N LYS A 109 13.14 -13.42 14.63
CA LYS A 109 12.29 -12.96 15.73
C LYS A 109 11.22 -11.93 15.30
N GLY A 110 10.73 -11.13 16.24
CA GLY A 110 9.78 -10.06 15.95
C GLY A 110 8.33 -10.48 16.04
N GLU A 111 8.03 -11.63 16.66
CA GLU A 111 6.70 -11.95 17.11
C GLU A 111 6.32 -11.07 18.31
N LYS A 112 5.04 -11.15 18.71
CA LYS A 112 4.52 -10.28 19.78
C LYS A 112 5.39 -10.36 21.05
N GLY A 113 5.98 -9.23 21.41
CA GLY A 113 6.84 -9.11 22.60
C GLY A 113 8.31 -9.42 22.37
N GLU A 114 8.72 -9.82 21.17
CA GLU A 114 10.12 -10.02 20.81
C GLU A 114 10.71 -8.79 20.11
N VAL A 115 12.01 -8.54 20.34
CA VAL A 115 12.77 -7.56 19.57
C VAL A 115 13.10 -8.16 18.20
N PRO A 116 12.65 -7.56 17.10
CA PRO A 116 12.95 -8.08 15.76
C PRO A 116 14.43 -7.95 15.43
N HIS A 117 14.97 -8.90 14.66
CA HIS A 117 16.32 -8.88 14.13
C HIS A 117 16.35 -8.38 12.67
N TYR A 118 15.47 -7.46 12.35
CA TYR A 118 15.35 -6.74 11.08
C TYR A 118 14.76 -5.35 11.33
N LYS A 119 14.99 -4.41 10.44
CA LYS A 119 14.35 -3.09 10.54
C LYS A 119 12.85 -3.20 10.27
N CYS A 120 12.07 -2.49 11.05
CA CYS A 120 10.62 -2.43 10.96
C CYS A 120 10.11 -1.02 11.26
N PHE A 121 8.87 -0.74 10.89
CA PHE A 121 8.21 0.51 11.27
C PHE A 121 7.84 0.49 12.76
N GLY A 122 8.15 1.61 13.46
CA GLY A 122 7.75 1.81 14.85
C GLY A 122 8.22 0.73 15.84
N TYR A 123 9.33 0.05 15.56
CA TYR A 123 9.84 -1.09 16.36
C TYR A 123 8.86 -2.28 16.44
N TYR A 124 7.83 -2.29 15.60
CA TYR A 124 6.83 -3.35 15.55
C TYR A 124 7.19 -4.39 14.49
N GLY A 125 7.56 -5.60 14.92
CA GLY A 125 8.01 -6.66 14.04
C GLY A 125 7.00 -7.12 12.98
N GLY A 126 5.71 -6.80 13.16
CA GLY A 126 4.66 -7.08 12.16
C GLY A 126 4.78 -6.26 10.85
N MET A 127 5.63 -5.21 10.84
CA MET A 127 5.78 -4.30 9.71
C MET A 127 7.24 -4.18 9.24
N PRO A 128 7.82 -5.24 8.62
CA PRO A 128 9.20 -5.26 8.14
C PRO A 128 9.42 -4.19 7.07
N LYS A 129 10.51 -3.40 7.23
CA LYS A 129 10.84 -2.26 6.38
C LYS A 129 11.41 -2.71 5.04
N LEU A 130 10.81 -2.23 3.95
CA LEU A 130 11.29 -2.45 2.59
C LEU A 130 12.58 -1.67 2.30
N ASN A 131 13.50 -2.31 1.60
CA ASN A 131 14.71 -1.68 1.07
C ASN A 131 14.46 -1.06 -0.31
N LEU A 132 13.90 0.14 -0.34
CA LEU A 132 13.62 0.87 -1.59
C LEU A 132 14.90 1.35 -2.34
N LYS A 133 16.11 1.03 -1.83
CA LYS A 133 17.35 1.17 -2.60
C LYS A 133 17.59 -0.02 -3.52
N ASN A 134 16.97 -1.16 -3.25
CA ASN A 134 17.00 -2.32 -4.12
C ASN A 134 16.16 -2.05 -5.38
N PRO A 135 16.72 -2.17 -6.60
CA PRO A 135 16.00 -1.87 -7.84
C PRO A 135 14.76 -2.75 -8.08
N GLU A 136 14.76 -4.00 -7.61
CA GLU A 136 13.60 -4.89 -7.72
C GLU A 136 12.45 -4.41 -6.83
N VAL A 137 12.76 -3.96 -5.61
CA VAL A 137 11.76 -3.41 -4.67
C VAL A 137 11.21 -2.10 -5.21
N GLU A 138 12.08 -1.19 -5.68
CA GLU A 138 11.67 0.07 -6.30
C GLU A 138 10.73 -0.19 -7.48
N LYS A 139 11.12 -1.13 -8.36
CA LYS A 139 10.31 -1.51 -9.52
C LYS A 139 8.96 -2.09 -9.09
N PHE A 140 8.95 -3.05 -8.15
CA PHE A 140 7.73 -3.67 -7.65
C PHE A 140 6.73 -2.63 -7.13
N VAL A 141 7.18 -1.76 -6.23
CA VAL A 141 6.34 -0.72 -5.63
C VAL A 141 5.82 0.27 -6.69
N THR A 142 6.68 0.65 -7.64
CA THR A 142 6.29 1.55 -8.74
C THR A 142 5.29 0.90 -9.67
N ASP A 143 5.46 -0.39 -9.98
CA ASP A 143 4.52 -1.16 -10.81
C ASP A 143 3.14 -1.27 -10.13
N VAL A 144 3.10 -1.53 -8.82
CA VAL A 144 1.85 -1.51 -8.03
C VAL A 144 1.13 -0.17 -8.17
N ALA A 145 1.86 0.93 -7.96
CA ALA A 145 1.25 2.26 -8.04
C ALA A 145 0.72 2.58 -9.44
N CYS A 146 1.48 2.22 -10.48
CA CYS A 146 1.06 2.41 -11.87
C CYS A 146 -0.12 1.49 -12.25
N TYR A 147 -0.16 0.28 -11.70
CA TYR A 147 -1.25 -0.68 -11.94
C TYR A 147 -2.60 -0.11 -11.51
N TRP A 148 -2.72 0.37 -10.27
CA TRP A 148 -4.00 0.87 -9.75
C TRP A 148 -4.48 2.13 -10.46
N ILE A 149 -3.56 2.99 -10.91
CA ILE A 149 -3.93 4.14 -11.74
C ILE A 149 -4.49 3.69 -13.08
N LYS A 150 -3.86 2.70 -13.73
CA LYS A 150 -4.33 2.17 -15.03
C LYS A 150 -5.62 1.39 -14.91
N GLU A 151 -5.72 0.56 -13.88
CA GLU A 151 -6.82 -0.37 -13.70
C GLU A 151 -8.10 0.29 -13.21
N CYS A 152 -7.97 1.25 -12.28
CA CYS A 152 -9.10 1.87 -11.60
C CYS A 152 -9.21 3.38 -11.83
N ASP A 153 -8.29 3.99 -12.58
CA ASP A 153 -8.26 5.44 -12.87
C ASP A 153 -8.21 6.34 -11.62
N ILE A 154 -7.63 5.86 -10.52
CA ILE A 154 -7.45 6.67 -9.31
C ILE A 154 -6.62 7.93 -9.62
N ASP A 155 -6.80 9.00 -8.84
CA ASP A 155 -6.19 10.30 -9.12
C ASP A 155 -4.88 10.54 -8.39
N GLY A 156 -4.59 9.75 -7.36
CA GLY A 156 -3.36 9.94 -6.64
C GLY A 156 -3.15 8.97 -5.48
N TRP A 157 -2.01 9.19 -4.83
CA TRP A 157 -1.55 8.42 -3.69
C TRP A 157 -1.23 9.34 -2.51
N ARG A 158 -1.71 9.01 -1.32
CA ARG A 158 -1.22 9.56 -0.07
C ARG A 158 -0.05 8.71 0.39
N MET A 159 1.12 9.32 0.60
CA MET A 159 2.35 8.61 0.95
C MET A 159 2.42 8.36 2.45
N ASP A 160 2.18 7.11 2.87
CA ASP A 160 2.37 6.69 4.26
C ASP A 160 3.85 6.67 4.61
N VAL A 161 4.20 7.19 5.80
CA VAL A 161 5.60 7.27 6.29
C VAL A 161 6.56 7.85 5.25
N GLY A 162 6.11 8.86 4.49
CA GLY A 162 6.86 9.42 3.37
C GLY A 162 8.20 10.06 3.75
N ASP A 163 8.37 10.46 5.00
CA ASP A 163 9.59 11.04 5.58
C ASP A 163 10.70 10.00 5.81
N GLU A 164 10.37 8.74 5.97
CA GLU A 164 11.37 7.65 6.08
C GLU A 164 11.87 7.13 4.72
N ILE A 165 11.28 7.59 3.62
CA ILE A 165 11.61 7.17 2.26
C ILE A 165 12.44 8.25 1.57
N SER A 166 13.48 7.83 0.83
CA SER A 166 14.43 8.78 0.23
C SER A 166 13.79 9.65 -0.86
N HIS A 167 14.21 10.94 -0.93
CA HIS A 167 13.78 11.84 -1.99
C HIS A 167 14.13 11.35 -3.41
N PHE A 168 15.21 10.56 -3.56
CA PHE A 168 15.58 9.99 -4.87
C PHE A 168 14.54 8.98 -5.35
N PHE A 169 14.03 8.13 -4.44
CA PHE A 169 12.93 7.24 -4.74
C PHE A 169 11.69 8.04 -5.16
N TRP A 170 11.27 9.02 -4.36
CA TRP A 170 10.08 9.83 -4.64
C TRP A 170 10.14 10.56 -5.97
N LYS A 171 11.31 11.05 -6.39
CA LYS A 171 11.48 11.69 -7.70
C LYS A 171 11.23 10.71 -8.85
N ARG A 172 11.78 9.48 -8.76
CA ARG A 172 11.59 8.45 -9.79
C ARG A 172 10.16 7.91 -9.79
N PHE A 173 9.63 7.61 -8.62
CA PHE A 173 8.25 7.20 -8.40
C PHE A 173 7.27 8.21 -9.01
N ARG A 174 7.39 9.50 -8.66
CA ARG A 174 6.55 10.56 -9.19
C ARG A 174 6.63 10.65 -10.72
N LYS A 175 7.81 10.52 -11.29
CA LYS A 175 7.99 10.52 -12.75
C LYS A 175 7.25 9.35 -13.41
N ALA A 176 7.33 8.16 -12.86
CA ALA A 176 6.67 6.98 -13.38
C ALA A 176 5.14 7.09 -13.28
N VAL A 177 4.62 7.47 -12.12
CA VAL A 177 3.18 7.65 -11.87
C VAL A 177 2.59 8.74 -12.78
N LYS A 178 3.26 9.89 -12.91
CA LYS A 178 2.83 10.99 -13.80
C LYS A 178 2.97 10.65 -15.30
N ALA A 179 3.73 9.64 -15.67
CA ALA A 179 3.75 9.14 -17.05
C ALA A 179 2.50 8.32 -17.40
N VAL A 180 1.83 7.76 -16.39
CA VAL A 180 0.57 7.01 -16.58
C VAL A 180 -0.62 7.96 -16.66
N LYS A 181 -0.72 8.92 -15.73
CA LYS A 181 -1.79 9.92 -15.66
C LYS A 181 -1.16 11.28 -15.36
N LYS A 182 -1.33 12.25 -16.25
CA LYS A 182 -0.61 13.54 -16.18
C LYS A 182 -1.17 14.53 -15.16
N GLU A 183 -2.41 14.36 -14.74
CA GLU A 183 -3.11 15.27 -13.82
C GLU A 183 -3.13 14.77 -12.39
#